data_de63623e8355cce5dbc84269a2258c1f
#
_entry.id   de63623e8355cce5dbc84269a2258c1f
#
_cell.length_a   1.000
_cell.length_b   1.000
_cell.length_c   1.000
_cell.angle_alpha   90.00
_cell.angle_beta   90.00
_cell.angle_gamma   90.00
#
_symmetry.space_group_name_H-M   'P 1'
#
loop_
_entity.id
_entity.type
_entity.pdbx_description
1 polymer ?
#
loop_
_entity_poly.entity_id
_entity_poly.type
_entity_poly.pdbx_seq_one_letter_code
_entity_poly.pdbx_strand_id
1 'polypeptide(L)'
;MIEDALMKVTRCTRKDLLVVAASRTDAGVHAWGQVAHFVTPFCFERLDRLHLSLNGILPQDIRIREIAAAQPNFHARYYAHKKMYHYTVYVAAVMDPCQRFYAWHVRESLNIGAMTEAAQFFVGVHDFTTFANSSKDSVQRDLAREILSFNIVDEAPILRFEVEGTGFFYKQVRNMVSLLLEVGKGILPPRSVCDLLASHDRTKLARVCVTAPPQGLCLISVSYDEIFLAAPRKFHLESTHHLHHV
;
A
#
# COMPACT_ATOMS: atom_id res chain seq x y z
N MET A 1 -6.82 -10.86 -12.71
CA MET A 1 -6.96 -9.88 -13.81
C MET A 1 -5.62 -9.55 -14.47
N ILE A 2 -4.60 -8.98 -13.77
CA ILE A 2 -3.27 -8.71 -14.39
C ILE A 2 -2.62 -10.02 -14.88
N GLU A 3 -2.58 -11.05 -14.04
CA GLU A 3 -2.06 -12.37 -14.46
C GLU A 3 -2.81 -12.92 -15.69
N ASP A 4 -4.14 -12.82 -15.73
CA ASP A 4 -4.93 -13.32 -16.84
C ASP A 4 -4.68 -12.52 -18.13
N ALA A 5 -4.45 -11.21 -18.01
CA ALA A 5 -4.05 -10.37 -19.14
C ALA A 5 -2.64 -10.76 -19.65
N LEU A 6 -1.69 -10.93 -18.73
CA LEU A 6 -0.35 -11.40 -19.05
C LEU A 6 -0.38 -12.77 -19.75
N MET A 7 -1.11 -13.75 -19.22
CA MET A 7 -1.27 -15.07 -19.83
C MET A 7 -1.82 -14.99 -21.25
N LYS A 8 -2.81 -14.12 -21.50
CA LYS A 8 -3.38 -13.92 -22.85
C LYS A 8 -2.39 -13.33 -23.82
N VAL A 9 -1.61 -12.34 -23.41
CA VAL A 9 -0.66 -11.63 -24.29
C VAL A 9 0.61 -12.46 -24.51
N THR A 10 1.15 -13.06 -23.45
CA THR A 10 2.45 -13.78 -23.51
C THR A 10 2.32 -15.23 -23.94
N ARG A 11 1.12 -15.82 -23.85
CA ARG A 11 0.87 -17.26 -24.01
C ARG A 11 1.57 -18.13 -22.95
N CYS A 12 2.13 -17.54 -21.90
CA CYS A 12 2.72 -18.27 -20.78
C CYS A 12 1.65 -18.71 -19.79
N THR A 13 1.92 -19.75 -19.02
CA THR A 13 1.05 -20.16 -17.92
C THR A 13 1.27 -19.30 -16.68
N ARG A 14 0.32 -19.32 -15.74
CA ARG A 14 0.46 -18.63 -14.45
C ARG A 14 1.70 -19.07 -13.68
N LYS A 15 2.07 -20.37 -13.80
CA LYS A 15 3.25 -20.93 -13.15
C LYS A 15 4.55 -20.43 -13.75
N ASP A 16 4.56 -20.11 -15.05
CA ASP A 16 5.74 -19.58 -15.72
C ASP A 16 5.95 -18.10 -15.39
N LEU A 17 4.84 -17.33 -15.32
CA LEU A 17 4.89 -15.87 -15.12
C LEU A 17 5.31 -15.45 -13.71
N LEU A 18 5.05 -16.24 -12.67
CA LEU A 18 5.44 -15.98 -11.28
C LEU A 18 5.17 -14.52 -10.84
N VAL A 19 3.99 -13.99 -11.13
CA VAL A 19 3.67 -12.58 -10.82
C VAL A 19 3.69 -12.32 -9.33
N VAL A 20 4.51 -11.37 -8.88
CA VAL A 20 4.63 -10.97 -7.49
C VAL A 20 4.47 -9.46 -7.33
N ALA A 21 3.47 -9.03 -6.57
CA ALA A 21 3.27 -7.62 -6.25
C ALA A 21 4.06 -7.19 -5.00
N ALA A 22 4.47 -5.92 -4.97
CA ALA A 22 5.18 -5.28 -3.87
C ALA A 22 4.35 -5.26 -2.58
N SER A 23 3.05 -5.01 -2.72
CA SER A 23 2.11 -4.99 -1.60
C SER A 23 0.86 -5.81 -1.92
N ARG A 24 0.27 -6.40 -0.87
CA ARG A 24 -1.11 -6.89 -0.93
C ARG A 24 -2.01 -5.72 -0.55
N THR A 25 -2.94 -5.37 -1.44
CA THR A 25 -4.01 -4.43 -1.16
C THR A 25 -5.28 -5.20 -0.85
N ASP A 26 -6.01 -4.78 0.19
CA ASP A 26 -7.29 -5.39 0.54
C ASP A 26 -8.33 -5.12 -0.55
N ALA A 27 -9.40 -5.90 -0.59
CA ALA A 27 -10.54 -5.59 -1.46
C ALA A 27 -11.10 -4.20 -1.13
N GLY A 28 -11.26 -3.36 -2.15
CA GLY A 28 -11.71 -1.98 -2.05
C GLY A 28 -10.63 -0.95 -1.71
N VAL A 29 -9.37 -1.37 -1.53
CA VAL A 29 -8.21 -0.47 -1.40
C VAL A 29 -7.68 -0.11 -2.79
N HIS A 30 -7.33 1.15 -2.98
CA HIS A 30 -6.79 1.67 -4.23
C HIS A 30 -5.26 1.59 -4.28
N ALA A 31 -4.71 1.65 -5.48
CA ALA A 31 -3.27 1.81 -5.70
C ALA A 31 -3.02 2.71 -6.92
N TRP A 32 -2.26 3.75 -6.69
CA TRP A 32 -1.76 4.64 -7.75
C TRP A 32 -0.41 4.17 -8.27
N GLY A 33 0.39 3.55 -7.39
CA GLY A 33 1.75 3.12 -7.67
C GLY A 33 2.05 1.69 -7.18
N GLN A 34 1.17 0.72 -7.42
CA GLN A 34 1.51 -0.69 -7.18
C GLN A 34 2.59 -1.13 -8.17
N VAL A 35 3.60 -1.83 -7.68
CA VAL A 35 4.65 -2.43 -8.49
C VAL A 35 4.53 -3.95 -8.44
N ALA A 36 4.67 -4.58 -9.59
CA ALA A 36 4.75 -6.03 -9.69
C ALA A 36 5.87 -6.43 -10.64
N HIS A 37 6.48 -7.59 -10.41
CA HIS A 37 7.35 -8.22 -11.40
C HIS A 37 6.75 -9.53 -11.88
N PHE A 38 7.16 -9.92 -13.07
CA PHE A 38 6.84 -11.22 -13.66
C PHE A 38 8.03 -11.76 -14.43
N VAL A 39 8.03 -13.05 -14.72
CA VAL A 39 9.10 -13.75 -15.46
C VAL A 39 8.57 -14.23 -16.79
N THR A 40 9.40 -14.18 -17.83
CA THR A 40 9.11 -14.79 -19.14
C THR A 40 10.28 -15.60 -19.65
N PRO A 41 10.05 -16.69 -20.39
CA PRO A 41 11.12 -17.49 -20.99
C PRO A 41 11.77 -16.83 -22.21
N PHE A 42 11.33 -15.62 -22.57
CA PHE A 42 11.81 -14.88 -23.74
C PHE A 42 11.86 -13.38 -23.44
N CYS A 43 12.73 -12.67 -24.20
CA CYS A 43 12.79 -11.21 -24.15
C CYS A 43 11.72 -10.60 -25.06
N PHE A 44 11.14 -9.51 -24.61
CA PHE A 44 10.31 -8.65 -25.46
C PHE A 44 11.20 -7.62 -26.16
N GLU A 45 11.17 -7.60 -27.49
CA GLU A 45 11.86 -6.56 -28.28
C GLU A 45 11.20 -5.17 -28.10
N ARG A 46 9.90 -5.15 -27.86
CA ARG A 46 9.05 -3.95 -27.82
C ARG A 46 8.15 -3.97 -26.58
N LEU A 47 8.65 -3.45 -25.44
CA LEU A 47 7.88 -3.33 -24.20
C LEU A 47 6.68 -2.37 -24.34
N ASP A 48 6.79 -1.35 -25.21
CA ASP A 48 5.69 -0.46 -25.54
C ASP A 48 4.49 -1.19 -26.17
N ARG A 49 4.72 -2.18 -27.03
CA ARG A 49 3.65 -3.02 -27.58
C ARG A 49 3.00 -3.91 -26.53
N LEU A 50 3.82 -4.47 -25.63
CA LEU A 50 3.31 -5.26 -24.50
C LEU A 50 2.42 -4.39 -23.61
N HIS A 51 2.87 -3.18 -23.27
CA HIS A 51 2.15 -2.19 -22.48
C HIS A 51 0.77 -1.85 -23.07
N LEU A 52 0.75 -1.51 -24.38
CA LEU A 52 -0.50 -1.23 -25.11
C LEU A 52 -1.45 -2.42 -25.11
N SER A 53 -0.92 -3.63 -25.39
CA SER A 53 -1.73 -4.86 -25.45
C SER A 53 -2.36 -5.19 -24.10
N LEU A 54 -1.62 -5.06 -23.00
CA LEU A 54 -2.13 -5.31 -21.65
C LEU A 54 -3.22 -4.30 -21.29
N ASN A 55 -2.99 -3.00 -21.52
CA ASN A 55 -3.97 -1.97 -21.24
C ASN A 55 -5.23 -2.07 -22.12
N GLY A 56 -5.13 -2.66 -23.31
CA GLY A 56 -6.28 -2.95 -24.16
C GLY A 56 -7.17 -4.10 -23.66
N ILE A 57 -6.62 -5.00 -22.84
CA ILE A 57 -7.35 -6.17 -22.28
C ILE A 57 -7.88 -5.88 -20.87
N LEU A 58 -7.15 -5.07 -20.10
CA LEU A 58 -7.50 -4.76 -18.72
C LEU A 58 -8.80 -3.95 -18.62
N PRO A 59 -9.61 -4.17 -17.56
CA PRO A 59 -10.81 -3.40 -17.32
C PRO A 59 -10.48 -1.92 -17.06
N GLN A 60 -11.48 -1.05 -17.12
CA GLN A 60 -11.27 0.41 -17.10
C GLN A 60 -10.68 0.95 -15.79
N ASP A 61 -10.84 0.24 -14.70
CA ASP A 61 -10.35 0.55 -13.36
C ASP A 61 -8.91 0.07 -13.09
N ILE A 62 -8.27 -0.63 -14.05
CA ILE A 62 -6.90 -1.08 -13.95
C ILE A 62 -6.10 -0.58 -15.15
N ARG A 63 -5.01 0.13 -14.88
CA ARG A 63 -4.06 0.59 -15.90
C ARG A 63 -2.63 0.33 -15.48
N ILE A 64 -1.87 -0.24 -16.39
CA ILE A 64 -0.42 -0.33 -16.30
C ILE A 64 0.14 1.01 -16.76
N ARG A 65 0.88 1.68 -15.89
CA ARG A 65 1.46 2.99 -16.16
C ARG A 65 2.77 2.87 -16.91
N GLU A 66 3.56 1.86 -16.55
CA GLU A 66 4.89 1.64 -17.10
C GLU A 66 5.23 0.15 -17.09
N ILE A 67 6.02 -0.30 -18.08
CA ILE A 67 6.66 -1.60 -18.11
C ILE A 67 8.14 -1.37 -18.42
N ALA A 68 9.02 -1.91 -17.59
CA ALA A 68 10.45 -1.84 -17.78
C ALA A 68 11.12 -3.21 -17.57
N ALA A 69 12.26 -3.41 -18.21
CA ALA A 69 13.11 -4.55 -17.90
C ALA A 69 13.82 -4.30 -16.57
N ALA A 70 13.85 -5.33 -15.71
CA ALA A 70 14.53 -5.27 -14.43
C ALA A 70 15.72 -6.21 -14.37
N GLN A 71 16.57 -6.03 -13.36
CA GLN A 71 17.66 -6.96 -13.10
C GLN A 71 17.13 -8.37 -12.80
N PRO A 72 17.85 -9.44 -13.22
CA PRO A 72 17.37 -10.83 -13.06
C PRO A 72 17.04 -11.22 -11.62
N ASN A 73 17.69 -10.58 -10.64
CA ASN A 73 17.48 -10.82 -9.22
C ASN A 73 16.44 -9.88 -8.58
N PHE A 74 15.81 -8.99 -9.36
CA PHE A 74 14.82 -8.06 -8.82
C PHE A 74 13.62 -8.78 -8.23
N HIS A 75 13.21 -8.36 -7.03
CA HIS A 75 12.03 -8.87 -6.39
C HIS A 75 11.16 -7.74 -5.83
N ALA A 76 10.00 -7.50 -6.45
CA ALA A 76 9.14 -6.35 -6.15
C ALA A 76 8.75 -6.22 -4.66
N ARG A 77 8.62 -7.32 -3.92
CA ARG A 77 8.25 -7.30 -2.50
C ARG A 77 9.45 -7.13 -1.57
N TYR A 78 10.55 -7.86 -1.81
CA TYR A 78 11.65 -7.94 -0.86
C TYR A 78 12.65 -6.80 -1.00
N TYR A 79 12.73 -6.18 -2.18
CA TYR A 79 13.63 -5.05 -2.44
C TYR A 79 12.93 -3.69 -2.34
N ALA A 80 11.67 -3.67 -1.92
CA ALA A 80 10.99 -2.42 -1.60
C ALA A 80 11.56 -1.83 -0.31
N HIS A 81 12.18 -0.65 -0.40
CA HIS A 81 12.73 0.07 0.77
C HIS A 81 11.67 0.75 1.59
N LYS A 82 10.74 1.41 0.92
CA LYS A 82 9.66 2.14 1.57
C LYS A 82 8.41 2.19 0.70
N LYS A 83 7.29 2.44 1.36
CA LYS A 83 5.96 2.54 0.76
C LYS A 83 5.26 3.76 1.33
N MET A 84 4.63 4.52 0.45
CA MET A 84 3.79 5.65 0.81
C MET A 84 2.33 5.28 0.63
N TYR A 85 1.53 5.49 1.66
CA TYR A 85 0.08 5.37 1.62
C TYR A 85 -0.58 6.69 1.94
N HIS A 86 -1.66 7.01 1.23
CA HIS A 86 -2.58 8.05 1.61
C HIS A 86 -3.88 7.42 2.10
N TYR A 87 -4.46 7.98 3.14
CA TYR A 87 -5.82 7.69 3.54
C TYR A 87 -6.62 8.97 3.54
N THR A 88 -7.73 8.96 2.80
CA THR A 88 -8.57 10.15 2.60
C THR A 88 -9.84 10.05 3.43
N VAL A 89 -10.12 11.12 4.15
CA VAL A 89 -11.36 11.34 4.91
C VAL A 89 -12.08 12.56 4.31
N TYR A 90 -13.37 12.48 4.16
CA TYR A 90 -14.22 13.58 3.74
C TYR A 90 -15.01 14.10 4.94
N VAL A 91 -14.70 15.30 5.41
CA VAL A 91 -15.26 15.88 6.64
C VAL A 91 -16.33 16.91 6.25
N ALA A 92 -17.59 16.51 6.29
CA ALA A 92 -18.73 17.37 5.99
C ALA A 92 -20.05 16.77 6.52
N ALA A 93 -21.06 17.58 6.65
CA ALA A 93 -22.40 17.10 7.04
C ALA A 93 -23.00 16.12 5.99
N VAL A 94 -22.72 16.35 4.72
CA VAL A 94 -23.22 15.53 3.59
C VAL A 94 -22.03 15.11 2.73
N MET A 95 -22.00 13.82 2.36
CA MET A 95 -20.96 13.25 1.49
C MET A 95 -21.12 13.71 0.04
N ASP A 96 -20.03 14.17 -0.59
CA ASP A 96 -20.00 14.33 -2.05
C ASP A 96 -20.08 12.94 -2.71
N PRO A 97 -21.09 12.70 -3.57
CA PRO A 97 -21.24 11.41 -4.26
C PRO A 97 -20.03 11.00 -5.09
N CYS A 98 -19.24 11.95 -5.61
CA CYS A 98 -18.02 11.67 -6.37
C CYS A 98 -16.91 11.12 -5.50
N GLN A 99 -16.88 11.45 -4.21
CA GLN A 99 -15.87 11.01 -3.26
C GLN A 99 -16.20 9.68 -2.57
N ARG A 100 -17.41 9.15 -2.72
CA ARG A 100 -17.91 7.98 -1.96
C ARG A 100 -17.04 6.73 -2.07
N PHE A 101 -16.32 6.57 -3.18
CA PHE A 101 -15.43 5.42 -3.41
C PHE A 101 -13.96 5.70 -3.11
N TYR A 102 -13.62 6.94 -2.71
CA TYR A 102 -12.23 7.38 -2.52
C TYR A 102 -11.96 7.99 -1.16
N ALA A 103 -12.98 8.17 -0.32
CA ALA A 103 -12.84 8.75 1.01
C ALA A 103 -13.78 8.08 2.02
N TRP A 104 -13.39 8.16 3.29
CA TRP A 104 -14.27 7.83 4.41
C TRP A 104 -15.02 9.09 4.83
N HIS A 105 -16.36 9.04 4.83
CA HIS A 105 -17.18 10.15 5.27
C HIS A 105 -17.24 10.23 6.81
N VAL A 106 -16.84 11.38 7.35
CA VAL A 106 -16.91 11.72 8.77
C VAL A 106 -17.72 13.01 8.90
N ARG A 107 -18.71 13.02 9.78
CA ARG A 107 -19.61 14.17 9.97
C ARG A 107 -19.19 15.07 11.11
N GLU A 108 -18.46 14.53 12.05
CA GLU A 108 -17.99 15.21 13.24
C GLU A 108 -16.86 16.18 12.91
N SER A 109 -16.81 17.29 13.62
CA SER A 109 -15.64 18.17 13.59
C SER A 109 -14.45 17.47 14.25
N LEU A 110 -13.26 17.69 13.69
CA LEU A 110 -12.04 17.02 14.12
C LEU A 110 -11.01 18.04 14.63
N ASN A 111 -10.38 17.74 15.75
CA ASN A 111 -9.23 18.49 16.26
C ASN A 111 -7.96 18.03 15.52
N ILE A 112 -7.59 18.72 14.44
CA ILE A 112 -6.44 18.40 13.60
C ILE A 112 -5.12 18.47 14.41
N GLY A 113 -4.99 19.45 15.32
CA GLY A 113 -3.80 19.57 16.17
C GLY A 113 -3.57 18.34 17.05
N ALA A 114 -4.62 17.87 17.73
CA ALA A 114 -4.54 16.67 18.56
C ALA A 114 -4.21 15.41 17.73
N MET A 115 -4.79 15.29 16.52
CA MET A 115 -4.49 14.18 15.62
C MET A 115 -3.05 14.23 15.12
N THR A 116 -2.55 15.42 14.80
CA THR A 116 -1.16 15.60 14.34
C THR A 116 -0.17 15.25 15.45
N GLU A 117 -0.43 15.67 16.69
CA GLU A 117 0.35 15.26 17.86
C GLU A 117 0.34 13.74 18.02
N ALA A 118 -0.84 13.12 17.95
CA ALA A 118 -1.00 11.68 18.08
C ALA A 118 -0.30 10.89 16.97
N ALA A 119 -0.30 11.41 15.73
CA ALA A 119 0.35 10.78 14.59
C ALA A 119 1.87 10.68 14.77
N GLN A 120 2.50 11.65 15.45
CA GLN A 120 3.94 11.63 15.71
C GLN A 120 4.37 10.48 16.63
N PHE A 121 3.50 10.00 17.51
CA PHE A 121 3.81 8.83 18.34
C PHE A 121 3.93 7.51 17.56
N PHE A 122 3.47 7.46 16.31
CA PHE A 122 3.69 6.31 15.44
C PHE A 122 5.04 6.34 14.72
N VAL A 123 5.68 7.52 14.62
CA VAL A 123 6.94 7.67 13.89
C VAL A 123 8.09 6.99 14.65
N GLY A 124 8.93 6.26 13.92
CA GLY A 124 10.01 5.46 14.45
C GLY A 124 9.74 3.96 14.36
N VAL A 125 10.57 3.19 15.06
CA VAL A 125 10.50 1.72 15.11
C VAL A 125 9.64 1.29 16.28
N HIS A 126 8.53 0.61 16.01
CA HIS A 126 7.61 0.12 17.04
C HIS A 126 7.13 -1.30 16.73
N ASP A 127 6.75 -2.01 17.78
CA ASP A 127 5.94 -3.23 17.63
C ASP A 127 4.49 -2.86 17.34
N PHE A 128 4.01 -3.18 16.16
CA PHE A 128 2.65 -2.91 15.71
C PHE A 128 1.67 -4.06 15.94
N THR A 129 1.94 -4.96 16.89
CA THR A 129 1.04 -6.08 17.23
C THR A 129 -0.40 -5.63 17.43
N THR A 130 -0.61 -4.54 18.16
CA THR A 130 -1.94 -3.97 18.43
C THR A 130 -2.66 -3.53 17.16
N PHE A 131 -1.94 -3.02 16.18
CA PHE A 131 -2.48 -2.44 14.94
C PHE A 131 -2.52 -3.43 13.76
N ALA A 132 -1.85 -4.58 13.88
CA ALA A 132 -1.79 -5.58 12.83
C ALA A 132 -2.93 -6.61 12.98
N ASN A 133 -3.71 -6.85 11.92
CA ASN A 133 -4.63 -7.97 11.92
C ASN A 133 -3.86 -9.26 11.57
N SER A 134 -3.93 -10.29 12.41
CA SER A 134 -3.24 -11.55 12.15
C SER A 134 -3.86 -12.31 10.99
N SER A 135 -3.03 -12.88 10.11
CA SER A 135 -3.30 -14.16 9.49
C SER A 135 -2.99 -15.28 10.50
N LYS A 136 -3.66 -16.42 10.43
CA LYS A 136 -3.50 -17.57 11.35
C LYS A 136 -2.06 -18.09 11.47
N ASP A 137 -1.16 -17.65 10.59
CA ASP A 137 0.25 -18.10 10.51
C ASP A 137 1.26 -17.16 11.21
N SER A 138 0.81 -16.27 12.08
CA SER A 138 1.63 -15.16 12.62
C SER A 138 2.35 -15.48 13.94
N VAL A 139 2.51 -16.74 14.31
CA VAL A 139 3.01 -17.14 15.65
C VAL A 139 4.49 -16.81 15.90
N GLN A 140 5.28 -16.40 14.87
CA GLN A 140 6.72 -16.12 15.05
C GLN A 140 7.26 -15.00 14.13
N ARG A 141 6.47 -13.98 13.77
CA ARG A 141 6.97 -12.89 12.94
C ARG A 141 7.41 -11.72 13.81
N ASP A 142 8.57 -11.17 13.48
CA ASP A 142 8.96 -9.83 13.95
C ASP A 142 7.88 -8.83 13.54
N LEU A 143 7.18 -8.28 14.53
CA LEU A 143 6.11 -7.31 14.36
C LEU A 143 6.60 -5.88 14.52
N ALA A 144 7.91 -5.67 14.61
CA ALA A 144 8.52 -4.35 14.52
C ALA A 144 8.45 -3.84 13.06
N ARG A 145 8.06 -2.58 12.91
CA ARG A 145 8.11 -1.83 11.64
C ARG A 145 8.53 -0.41 11.92
N GLU A 146 9.15 0.20 10.93
CA GLU A 146 9.52 1.60 10.98
C GLU A 146 8.54 2.44 10.18
N ILE A 147 7.94 3.42 10.85
CA ILE A 147 7.20 4.50 10.20
C ILE A 147 8.16 5.68 10.07
N LEU A 148 8.45 6.07 8.84
CA LEU A 148 9.40 7.14 8.52
C LEU A 148 8.76 8.53 8.67
N SER A 149 7.48 8.65 8.32
CA SER A 149 6.70 9.87 8.50
C SER A 149 5.22 9.57 8.58
N PHE A 150 4.50 10.43 9.32
CA PHE A 150 3.05 10.40 9.37
C PHE A 150 2.51 11.83 9.45
N ASN A 151 2.03 12.35 8.33
CA ASN A 151 1.53 13.70 8.19
C ASN A 151 0.02 13.73 8.01
N ILE A 152 -0.59 14.83 8.43
CA ILE A 152 -2.01 15.11 8.20
C ILE A 152 -2.09 16.41 7.45
N VAL A 153 -2.68 16.37 6.25
CA VAL A 153 -2.87 17.51 5.36
C VAL A 153 -4.35 17.87 5.35
N ASP A 154 -4.66 19.07 5.82
CA ASP A 154 -6.01 19.60 5.89
C ASP A 154 -6.30 20.47 4.66
N GLU A 155 -7.10 19.96 3.76
CA GLU A 155 -7.58 20.62 2.55
C GLU A 155 -9.13 20.60 2.53
N ALA A 156 -9.74 21.13 3.60
CA ALA A 156 -11.18 21.02 3.82
C ALA A 156 -12.02 21.14 2.53
N PRO A 157 -12.97 20.23 2.28
CA PRO A 157 -13.50 19.20 3.17
C PRO A 157 -12.68 17.88 3.17
N ILE A 158 -11.57 17.82 2.47
CA ILE A 158 -10.68 16.67 2.39
C ILE A 158 -9.63 16.75 3.48
N LEU A 159 -9.53 15.67 4.27
CA LEU A 159 -8.46 15.45 5.21
C LEU A 159 -7.65 14.24 4.74
N ARG A 160 -6.37 14.43 4.47
CA ARG A 160 -5.49 13.38 3.97
C ARG A 160 -4.43 13.02 5.01
N PHE A 161 -4.37 11.74 5.32
CA PHE A 161 -3.33 11.13 6.14
C PHE A 161 -2.26 10.55 5.22
N GLU A 162 -1.03 11.00 5.33
CA GLU A 162 0.10 10.56 4.51
C GLU A 162 1.06 9.79 5.40
N VAL A 163 1.25 8.51 5.15
CA VAL A 163 2.11 7.66 5.95
C VAL A 163 3.13 6.95 5.08
N GLU A 164 4.41 7.12 5.44
CA GLU A 164 5.53 6.45 4.79
C GLU A 164 6.20 5.52 5.81
N GLY A 165 6.56 4.31 5.38
CA GLY A 165 7.23 3.32 6.22
C GLY A 165 7.91 2.23 5.41
N THR A 166 8.78 1.46 6.05
CA THR A 166 9.53 0.36 5.41
C THR A 166 8.64 -0.82 5.03
N GLY A 167 7.48 -0.94 5.67
CA GLY A 167 6.47 -1.96 5.40
C GLY A 167 5.29 -1.84 6.35
N PHE A 168 4.17 -2.44 5.96
CA PHE A 168 2.93 -2.38 6.73
C PHE A 168 2.31 -3.77 6.86
N PHE A 169 1.71 -4.04 8.01
CA PHE A 169 0.90 -5.23 8.23
C PHE A 169 -0.51 -5.07 7.66
N TYR A 170 -1.20 -6.19 7.60
CA TYR A 170 -2.59 -6.23 7.17
C TYR A 170 -3.45 -5.29 8.02
N LYS A 171 -4.12 -4.35 7.37
CA LYS A 171 -4.98 -3.30 7.95
C LYS A 171 -4.27 -2.29 8.88
N GLN A 172 -2.94 -2.31 9.03
CA GLN A 172 -2.21 -1.45 9.97
C GLN A 172 -2.53 0.04 9.74
N VAL A 173 -2.36 0.57 8.53
CA VAL A 173 -2.62 1.98 8.22
C VAL A 173 -4.07 2.35 8.54
N ARG A 174 -5.02 1.51 8.16
CA ARG A 174 -6.45 1.74 8.42
C ARG A 174 -6.78 1.78 9.92
N ASN A 175 -6.12 0.94 10.72
CA ASN A 175 -6.26 0.92 12.17
C ASN A 175 -5.63 2.17 12.82
N MET A 176 -4.47 2.61 12.35
CA MET A 176 -3.81 3.84 12.82
C MET A 176 -4.69 5.06 12.56
N VAL A 177 -5.19 5.22 11.33
CA VAL A 177 -6.09 6.33 10.96
C VAL A 177 -7.37 6.30 11.78
N SER A 178 -7.96 5.13 12.00
CA SER A 178 -9.17 5.02 12.81
C SER A 178 -8.96 5.52 14.23
N LEU A 179 -7.84 5.16 14.86
CA LEU A 179 -7.49 5.66 16.20
C LEU A 179 -7.29 7.18 16.19
N LEU A 180 -6.60 7.73 15.17
CA LEU A 180 -6.40 9.18 15.05
C LEU A 180 -7.74 9.93 14.94
N LEU A 181 -8.73 9.36 14.26
CA LEU A 181 -10.07 9.96 14.19
C LEU A 181 -10.77 9.99 15.55
N GLU A 182 -10.62 8.95 16.38
CA GLU A 182 -11.17 8.97 17.76
C GLU A 182 -10.47 10.03 18.62
N VAL A 183 -9.18 10.25 18.41
CA VAL A 183 -8.44 11.38 19.01
C VAL A 183 -8.98 12.72 18.49
N GLY A 184 -9.18 12.85 17.20
CA GLY A 184 -9.72 14.07 16.58
C GLY A 184 -11.12 14.44 17.04
N LYS A 185 -11.97 13.45 17.34
CA LYS A 185 -13.30 13.63 17.93
C LYS A 185 -13.25 14.00 19.43
N GLY A 186 -12.06 13.98 20.06
CA GLY A 186 -11.90 14.22 21.48
C GLY A 186 -12.33 13.07 22.40
N ILE A 187 -12.56 11.87 21.82
CA ILE A 187 -12.95 10.67 22.60
C ILE A 187 -11.72 10.11 23.33
N LEU A 188 -10.55 10.19 22.70
CA LEU A 188 -9.28 9.71 23.25
C LEU A 188 -8.24 10.83 23.30
N PRO A 189 -7.37 10.87 24.31
CA PRO A 189 -6.24 11.79 24.32
C PRO A 189 -5.15 11.31 23.35
N PRO A 190 -4.28 12.21 22.82
CA PRO A 190 -3.19 11.83 21.89
C PRO A 190 -2.28 10.70 22.42
N ARG A 191 -2.00 10.68 23.72
CA ARG A 191 -1.19 9.66 24.38
C ARG A 191 -1.74 8.24 24.31
N SER A 192 -3.02 8.05 23.98
CA SER A 192 -3.62 6.72 23.78
C SER A 192 -2.88 5.90 22.72
N VAL A 193 -2.18 6.55 21.76
CA VAL A 193 -1.32 5.88 20.79
C VAL A 193 -0.19 5.13 21.49
N CYS A 194 0.53 5.80 22.42
CA CYS A 194 1.62 5.19 23.17
C CYS A 194 1.14 4.00 24.01
N ASP A 195 0.00 4.17 24.71
CA ASP A 195 -0.58 3.12 25.56
C ASP A 195 -0.97 1.89 24.76
N LEU A 196 -1.53 2.09 23.57
CA LEU A 196 -1.92 1.01 22.67
C LEU A 196 -0.70 0.33 22.03
N LEU A 197 0.34 1.06 21.62
CA LEU A 197 1.60 0.48 21.13
C LEU A 197 2.23 -0.39 22.22
N ALA A 198 2.34 0.12 23.45
CA ALA A 198 2.93 -0.61 24.57
C ALA A 198 2.10 -1.81 25.04
N SER A 199 0.83 -1.89 24.66
CA SER A 199 -0.06 -2.95 25.16
C SER A 199 0.13 -4.30 24.46
N HIS A 200 0.65 -4.32 23.23
CA HIS A 200 0.79 -5.50 22.35
C HIS A 200 -0.51 -6.34 22.26
N ASP A 201 -1.66 -5.71 22.48
CA ASP A 201 -2.97 -6.38 22.55
C ASP A 201 -3.97 -5.76 21.56
N ARG A 202 -4.31 -6.53 20.55
CA ARG A 202 -5.28 -6.14 19.51
C ARG A 202 -6.70 -5.95 20.02
N THR A 203 -7.05 -6.65 21.09
CA THR A 203 -8.41 -6.55 21.65
C THR A 203 -8.66 -5.18 22.25
N LYS A 204 -7.61 -4.51 22.73
CA LYS A 204 -7.71 -3.14 23.25
C LYS A 204 -8.07 -2.15 22.16
N LEU A 205 -7.42 -2.25 20.99
CA LEU A 205 -7.75 -1.39 19.84
C LEU A 205 -9.20 -1.60 19.37
N ALA A 206 -9.62 -2.87 19.25
CA ALA A 206 -10.98 -3.21 18.82
C ALA A 206 -12.10 -2.71 19.77
N ARG A 207 -11.77 -2.40 21.03
CA ARG A 207 -12.71 -1.80 21.99
C ARG A 207 -12.87 -0.30 21.81
N VAL A 208 -11.90 0.38 21.25
CA VAL A 208 -11.87 1.85 21.14
C VAL A 208 -12.17 2.36 19.74
N CYS A 209 -11.87 1.60 18.70
CA CYS A 209 -12.20 1.98 17.33
C CYS A 209 -12.41 0.77 16.42
N VAL A 210 -13.18 0.98 15.34
CA VAL A 210 -13.36 0.01 14.27
C VAL A 210 -12.34 0.26 13.17
N THR A 211 -11.90 -0.78 12.45
CA THR A 211 -10.99 -0.58 11.30
C THR A 211 -11.60 0.36 10.27
N ALA A 212 -10.89 1.40 9.90
CA ALA A 212 -11.32 2.35 8.87
C ALA A 212 -11.64 1.65 7.54
N PRO A 213 -12.67 2.08 6.79
CA PRO A 213 -13.11 1.43 5.55
C PRO A 213 -12.02 1.45 4.46
N PRO A 214 -11.99 0.46 3.53
CA PRO A 214 -10.88 0.30 2.60
C PRO A 214 -10.80 1.39 1.54
N GLN A 215 -11.92 1.95 1.10
CA GLN A 215 -11.98 2.89 -0.03
C GLN A 215 -11.24 4.21 0.21
N GLY A 216 -10.97 4.59 1.48
CA GLY A 216 -10.16 5.76 1.77
C GLY A 216 -8.65 5.53 1.57
N LEU A 217 -8.21 4.26 1.52
CA LEU A 217 -6.79 3.92 1.45
C LEU A 217 -6.29 3.77 0.01
N CYS A 218 -5.15 4.38 -0.29
CA CYS A 218 -4.48 4.29 -1.57
C CYS A 218 -2.96 4.09 -1.38
N LEU A 219 -2.38 3.06 -2.02
CA LEU A 219 -0.93 2.92 -2.16
C LEU A 219 -0.43 3.91 -3.21
N ILE A 220 0.33 4.91 -2.81
CA ILE A 220 0.80 5.99 -3.67
C ILE A 220 2.06 5.61 -4.42
N SER A 221 3.05 5.07 -3.69
CA SER A 221 4.33 4.70 -4.28
C SER A 221 5.02 3.57 -3.52
N VAL A 222 5.89 2.86 -4.23
CA VAL A 222 6.85 1.91 -3.70
C VAL A 222 8.23 2.33 -4.19
N SER A 223 9.20 2.48 -3.30
CA SER A 223 10.54 2.92 -3.63
C SER A 223 11.52 1.75 -3.61
N TYR A 224 12.44 1.76 -4.56
CA TYR A 224 13.52 0.78 -4.74
C TYR A 224 14.85 1.49 -4.96
N ASP A 225 15.97 0.79 -4.70
CA ASP A 225 17.28 1.28 -5.13
C ASP A 225 17.36 1.31 -6.64
N GLU A 226 17.94 2.37 -7.17
CA GLU A 226 18.14 2.57 -8.61
C GLU A 226 18.91 1.42 -9.27
N ILE A 227 19.79 0.76 -8.54
CA ILE A 227 20.56 -0.39 -9.01
C ILE A 227 19.67 -1.54 -9.50
N PHE A 228 18.48 -1.71 -8.93
CA PHE A 228 17.53 -2.75 -9.32
C PHE A 228 16.63 -2.33 -10.49
N LEU A 229 16.47 -1.03 -10.69
CA LEU A 229 15.64 -0.44 -11.74
C LEU A 229 16.44 -0.17 -13.02
N ALA A 230 17.78 -0.17 -12.94
CA ALA A 230 18.63 -0.03 -14.11
C ALA A 230 18.41 -1.20 -15.09
N ALA A 231 18.12 -0.89 -16.37
CA ALA A 231 17.98 -1.91 -17.39
C ALA A 231 19.22 -2.84 -17.40
N PRO A 232 19.05 -4.15 -17.45
CA PRO A 232 20.18 -5.07 -17.52
C PRO A 232 21.03 -4.75 -18.75
N ARG A 233 22.35 -4.59 -18.57
CA ARG A 233 23.26 -4.51 -19.70
C ARG A 233 23.03 -5.76 -20.56
N LYS A 234 22.90 -5.60 -21.88
CA LYS A 234 22.64 -6.70 -22.83
C LYS A 234 23.53 -7.91 -22.48
N PHE A 235 22.92 -8.92 -21.87
CA PHE A 235 23.59 -10.20 -21.66
C PHE A 235 23.55 -10.95 -22.99
N HIS A 236 24.69 -11.48 -23.43
CA HIS A 236 24.72 -12.50 -24.47
C HIS A 236 23.91 -13.70 -23.97
N LEU A 237 23.04 -14.18 -24.83
CA LEU A 237 22.08 -15.27 -24.61
C LEU A 237 22.79 -16.56 -24.15
N GLU A 238 22.79 -16.82 -22.86
CA GLU A 238 22.79 -18.17 -22.37
C GLU A 238 21.57 -18.24 -21.38
N SER A 239 20.56 -18.95 -21.84
CA SER A 239 19.34 -19.43 -21.15
C SER A 239 19.04 -18.88 -19.74
N THR A 240 18.58 -17.65 -19.65
CA THR A 240 18.12 -17.07 -18.40
C THR A 240 16.71 -16.50 -18.53
N HIS A 241 15.87 -16.78 -17.55
CA HIS A 241 14.56 -16.18 -17.42
C HIS A 241 14.69 -14.66 -17.25
N HIS A 242 13.92 -13.88 -17.98
CA HIS A 242 13.92 -12.42 -17.90
C HIS A 242 12.83 -11.91 -16.96
N LEU A 243 13.21 -10.98 -16.10
CA LEU A 243 12.29 -10.29 -15.18
C LEU A 243 11.81 -8.97 -15.82
N HIS A 244 10.53 -8.73 -15.77
CA HIS A 244 9.90 -7.47 -16.17
C HIS A 244 9.08 -6.94 -15.02
N HIS A 245 8.99 -5.61 -14.89
CA HIS A 245 8.05 -5.01 -13.95
C HIS A 245 6.88 -4.28 -14.60
N VAL A 246 5.75 -4.24 -13.92
CA VAL A 246 4.50 -3.61 -14.34
C VAL A 246 4.04 -2.64 -13.29
#